data_0bde937c344a37f65f6a66f50c0a7e9c
#
_entry.id   0bde937c344a37f65f6a66f50c0a7e9c
#
_cell.length_a   1.000
_cell.length_b   1.000
_cell.length_c   1.000
_cell.angle_alpha   90.00
_cell.angle_beta   90.00
_cell.angle_gamma   90.00
#
_symmetry.space_group_name_H-M   'P 1'
#
loop_
_entity.id
_entity.type
_entity.pdbx_description
1 polymer ?
#
loop_
_entity_poly.entity_id
_entity_poly.type
_entity_poly.pdbx_seq_one_letter_code
_entity_poly.pdbx_strand_id
1 'polypeptide(L)'
;MSVLHKKSARLRDEERARLIWLLSTDKAVTSSLLGKLTLAERYDDSTLADDLAEVEMLVSHLPPPDLADALEALPYDARNALWRLVADDKRGEVLLEASESVWGDLIEEMSDHDLLFALQ
;
A
#
# COMPACT_ATOMS: atom_id res chain seq x y z
N MET A 1 5.74 -6.63 30.13
CA MET A 1 6.57 -6.59 28.91
C MET A 1 5.90 -7.32 27.77
N SER A 2 5.62 -8.63 27.91
CA SER A 2 4.98 -9.41 26.85
C SER A 2 3.59 -8.91 26.46
N VAL A 3 2.82 -8.32 27.40
CA VAL A 3 1.48 -7.80 27.12
C VAL A 3 1.53 -6.60 26.18
N LEU A 4 2.46 -5.67 26.41
CA LEU A 4 2.63 -4.51 25.55
C LEU A 4 3.11 -4.90 24.14
N HIS A 5 4.00 -5.87 24.07
CA HIS A 5 4.49 -6.39 22.78
C HIS A 5 3.36 -7.04 21.97
N LYS A 6 2.53 -7.85 22.63
CA LYS A 6 1.36 -8.47 21.99
C LYS A 6 0.35 -7.44 21.52
N LYS A 7 0.14 -6.37 22.31
CA LYS A 7 -0.76 -5.29 21.95
C LYS A 7 -0.27 -4.56 20.69
N SER A 8 1.01 -4.25 20.61
CA SER A 8 1.61 -3.59 19.46
C SER A 8 1.51 -4.45 18.19
N ALA A 9 1.79 -5.76 18.30
CA ALA A 9 1.67 -6.69 17.20
C ALA A 9 0.22 -6.80 16.72
N ARG A 10 -0.75 -6.85 17.64
CA ARG A 10 -2.18 -6.90 17.31
C ARG A 10 -2.62 -5.63 16.59
N LEU A 11 -2.18 -4.46 17.04
CA LEU A 11 -2.51 -3.19 16.38
C LEU A 11 -1.96 -3.15 14.97
N ARG A 12 -0.74 -3.62 14.74
CA ARG A 12 -0.17 -3.69 13.40
C ARG A 12 -0.94 -4.66 12.51
N ASP A 13 -1.35 -5.80 13.05
CA ASP A 13 -2.16 -6.77 12.31
C ASP A 13 -3.51 -6.18 11.93
N GLU A 14 -4.14 -5.44 12.83
CA GLU A 14 -5.41 -4.77 12.57
C GLU A 14 -5.25 -3.66 11.52
N GLU A 15 -4.19 -2.86 11.62
CA GLU A 15 -3.90 -1.81 10.65
C GLU A 15 -3.62 -2.40 9.26
N ARG A 16 -2.84 -3.47 9.20
CA ARG A 16 -2.57 -4.17 7.93
C ARG A 16 -3.86 -4.73 7.32
N ALA A 17 -4.69 -5.37 8.14
CA ALA A 17 -5.97 -5.92 7.69
C ALA A 17 -6.90 -4.80 7.18
N ARG A 18 -6.93 -3.67 7.87
CA ARG A 18 -7.73 -2.52 7.46
C ARG A 18 -7.25 -1.96 6.12
N LEU A 19 -5.94 -1.84 5.95
CA LEU A 19 -5.35 -1.38 4.70
C LEU A 19 -5.73 -2.31 3.53
N ILE A 20 -5.58 -3.61 3.73
CA ILE A 20 -5.95 -4.61 2.73
C ILE A 20 -7.44 -4.51 2.39
N TRP A 21 -8.28 -4.38 3.41
CA TRP A 21 -9.72 -4.26 3.22
C TRP A 21 -10.10 -3.03 2.41
N LEU A 22 -9.53 -1.87 2.75
CA LEU A 22 -9.81 -0.62 2.04
C LEU A 22 -9.41 -0.71 0.56
N LEU A 23 -8.21 -1.22 0.28
CA LEU A 23 -7.72 -1.32 -1.09
C LEU A 23 -8.42 -2.43 -1.89
N SER A 24 -8.95 -3.45 -1.22
CA SER A 24 -9.65 -4.57 -1.88
C SER A 24 -11.11 -4.25 -2.16
N THR A 25 -11.77 -3.49 -1.29
CA THR A 25 -13.21 -3.27 -1.38
C THR A 25 -13.60 -1.92 -1.96
N ASP A 26 -12.78 -0.89 -1.74
CA ASP A 26 -13.06 0.44 -2.24
C ASP A 26 -12.33 0.69 -3.56
N LYS A 27 -13.03 0.38 -4.65
CA LYS A 27 -12.47 0.54 -6.01
C LYS A 27 -12.17 2.01 -6.33
N ALA A 28 -12.90 2.94 -5.72
CA ALA A 28 -12.66 4.37 -5.93
C ALA A 28 -11.31 4.80 -5.39
N VAL A 29 -10.91 4.26 -4.22
CA VAL A 29 -9.59 4.53 -3.65
C VAL A 29 -8.50 4.04 -4.60
N THR A 30 -8.59 2.79 -5.02
CA THR A 30 -7.61 2.20 -5.94
C THR A 30 -7.54 2.98 -7.25
N SER A 31 -8.67 3.29 -7.84
CA SER A 31 -8.73 4.05 -9.10
C SER A 31 -8.16 5.46 -8.95
N SER A 32 -8.42 6.11 -7.81
CA SER A 32 -7.87 7.44 -7.52
C SER A 32 -6.34 7.40 -7.44
N LEU A 33 -5.80 6.40 -6.72
CA LEU A 33 -4.36 6.26 -6.57
C LEU A 33 -3.67 5.95 -7.89
N LEU A 34 -4.35 5.26 -8.80
CA LEU A 34 -3.84 4.95 -10.13
C LEU A 34 -4.10 6.08 -11.14
N GLY A 35 -4.72 7.18 -10.71
CA GLY A 35 -5.00 8.31 -11.57
C GLY A 35 -6.12 8.08 -12.58
N LYS A 36 -7.02 7.14 -12.31
CA LYS A 36 -8.10 6.75 -13.23
C LYS A 36 -9.43 7.46 -13.00
N LEU A 37 -9.55 8.20 -11.89
CA LEU A 37 -10.78 8.95 -11.59
C LEU A 37 -10.77 10.32 -12.24
N THR A 38 -11.93 10.76 -12.71
CA THR A 38 -12.11 12.14 -13.18
C THR A 38 -12.16 13.10 -11.99
N LEU A 39 -11.96 14.39 -12.23
CA LEU A 39 -12.05 15.41 -11.19
C LEU A 39 -13.46 15.43 -10.57
N ALA A 40 -14.51 15.29 -11.36
CA ALA A 40 -15.88 15.27 -10.88
C ALA A 40 -16.11 14.12 -9.90
N GLU A 41 -15.62 12.93 -10.25
CA GLU A 41 -15.73 11.75 -9.39
C GLU A 41 -15.00 11.93 -8.05
N ARG A 42 -13.86 12.62 -8.06
CA ARG A 42 -13.09 12.90 -6.84
C ARG A 42 -13.82 13.86 -5.90
N TYR A 43 -14.47 14.87 -6.46
CA TYR A 43 -15.11 15.90 -5.64
C TYR A 43 -16.50 15.51 -5.13
N ASP A 44 -17.16 14.58 -5.81
CA ASP A 44 -18.52 14.16 -5.44
C ASP A 44 -18.54 13.17 -4.27
N ASP A 45 -17.41 12.57 -3.91
CA ASP A 45 -17.36 11.54 -2.87
C ASP A 45 -16.51 11.98 -1.68
N SER A 46 -17.17 12.48 -0.63
CA SER A 46 -16.51 12.86 0.60
C SER A 46 -15.91 11.66 1.35
N THR A 47 -16.53 10.48 1.20
CA THR A 47 -16.02 9.23 1.78
C THR A 47 -14.68 8.84 1.16
N LEU A 48 -14.52 9.11 -0.13
CA LEU A 48 -13.26 8.84 -0.83
C LEU A 48 -12.09 9.61 -0.21
N ALA A 49 -12.29 10.89 0.10
CA ALA A 49 -11.23 11.70 0.73
C ALA A 49 -10.81 11.13 2.09
N ASP A 50 -11.79 10.70 2.89
CA ASP A 50 -11.53 10.11 4.19
C ASP A 50 -10.80 8.77 4.06
N ASP A 51 -11.21 7.93 3.12
CA ASP A 51 -10.58 6.63 2.88
C ASP A 51 -9.16 6.80 2.35
N LEU A 52 -8.92 7.75 1.46
CA LEU A 52 -7.57 8.05 0.96
C LEU A 52 -6.66 8.49 2.09
N ALA A 53 -7.14 9.36 2.97
CA ALA A 53 -6.37 9.84 4.12
C ALA A 53 -6.03 8.69 5.06
N GLU A 54 -6.98 7.79 5.30
CA GLU A 54 -6.76 6.62 6.15
C GLU A 54 -5.71 5.68 5.54
N VAL A 55 -5.81 5.41 4.23
CA VAL A 55 -4.84 4.56 3.52
C VAL A 55 -3.43 5.16 3.62
N GLU A 56 -3.28 6.45 3.37
CA GLU A 56 -1.99 7.12 3.48
C GLU A 56 -1.40 7.04 4.89
N MET A 57 -2.25 7.23 5.90
CA MET A 57 -1.83 7.11 7.30
C MET A 57 -1.34 5.69 7.61
N LEU A 58 -2.11 4.68 7.19
CA LEU A 58 -1.77 3.29 7.44
C LEU A 58 -0.45 2.92 6.76
N VAL A 59 -0.25 3.34 5.52
CA VAL A 59 1.00 3.06 4.80
C VAL A 59 2.19 3.70 5.51
N SER A 60 2.03 4.91 6.04
CA SER A 60 3.11 5.59 6.74
C SER A 60 3.46 4.94 8.09
N HIS A 61 2.49 4.26 8.72
CA HIS A 61 2.67 3.63 10.03
C HIS A 61 3.23 2.21 9.95
N LEU A 62 2.92 1.48 8.88
CA LEU A 62 3.30 0.07 8.79
C LEU A 62 4.78 -0.08 8.40
N PRO A 63 5.49 -1.01 9.07
CA PRO A 63 6.88 -1.31 8.70
C PRO A 63 6.96 -2.13 7.41
N PRO A 64 8.14 -2.19 6.75
CA PRO A 64 8.30 -2.89 5.48
C PRO A 64 7.77 -4.32 5.42
N PRO A 65 7.98 -5.19 6.44
CA PRO A 65 7.41 -6.54 6.38
C PRO A 65 5.90 -6.56 6.28
N ASP A 66 5.21 -5.68 6.99
CA ASP A 66 3.74 -5.60 6.94
C ASP A 66 3.25 -5.04 5.60
N LEU A 67 3.98 -4.09 5.02
CA LEU A 67 3.67 -3.59 3.69
C LEU A 67 3.86 -4.67 2.62
N ALA A 68 4.91 -5.48 2.74
CA ALA A 68 5.13 -6.61 1.85
C ALA A 68 4.00 -7.64 1.94
N ASP A 69 3.57 -7.96 3.16
CA ASP A 69 2.43 -8.88 3.39
C ASP A 69 1.15 -8.34 2.75
N ALA A 70 0.91 -7.03 2.89
CA ALA A 70 -0.25 -6.39 2.28
C ALA A 70 -0.20 -6.47 0.75
N LEU A 71 0.98 -6.21 0.17
CA LEU A 71 1.16 -6.31 -1.28
C LEU A 71 0.86 -7.71 -1.78
N GLU A 72 1.31 -8.74 -1.05
CA GLU A 72 1.05 -10.14 -1.42
C GLU A 72 -0.43 -10.49 -1.35
N ALA A 73 -1.16 -9.91 -0.41
CA ALA A 73 -2.57 -10.21 -0.20
C ALA A 73 -3.49 -9.49 -1.18
N LEU A 74 -3.01 -8.46 -1.87
CA LEU A 74 -3.85 -7.63 -2.72
C LEU A 74 -3.87 -8.12 -4.18
N PRO A 75 -5.00 -7.90 -4.90
CA PRO A 75 -5.02 -8.13 -6.34
C PRO A 75 -4.14 -7.10 -7.07
N TYR A 76 -3.89 -7.35 -8.35
CA TYR A 76 -2.91 -6.60 -9.16
C TYR A 76 -3.08 -5.07 -9.08
N ASP A 77 -4.28 -4.56 -9.37
CA ASP A 77 -4.51 -3.12 -9.37
C ASP A 77 -4.32 -2.49 -7.98
N ALA A 78 -4.86 -3.14 -6.96
CA ALA A 78 -4.73 -2.65 -5.59
C ALA A 78 -3.27 -2.72 -5.11
N ARG A 79 -2.54 -3.74 -5.53
CA ARG A 79 -1.11 -3.87 -5.23
C ARG A 79 -0.33 -2.70 -5.82
N ASN A 80 -0.59 -2.35 -7.08
CA ASN A 80 0.08 -1.23 -7.72
C ASN A 80 -0.28 0.10 -7.06
N ALA A 81 -1.54 0.26 -6.64
CA ALA A 81 -1.97 1.45 -5.93
C ALA A 81 -1.22 1.60 -4.60
N LEU A 82 -1.10 0.52 -3.83
CA LEU A 82 -0.35 0.53 -2.58
C LEU A 82 1.12 0.86 -2.84
N TRP A 83 1.72 0.23 -3.84
CA TRP A 83 3.12 0.46 -4.17
C TRP A 83 3.44 1.94 -4.43
N ARG A 84 2.53 2.65 -5.09
CA ARG A 84 2.69 4.09 -5.36
C ARG A 84 2.76 4.93 -4.09
N LEU A 85 2.15 4.46 -3.01
CA LEU A 85 2.14 5.16 -1.73
C LEU A 85 3.36 4.86 -0.87
N VAL A 86 4.10 3.78 -1.17
CA VAL A 86 5.28 3.42 -0.39
C VAL A 86 6.37 4.45 -0.67
N ALA A 87 6.90 5.05 0.40
CA ALA A 87 7.96 6.06 0.29
C ALA A 87 9.21 5.46 -0.37
N ASP A 88 9.88 6.26 -1.20
CA ASP A 88 11.05 5.81 -1.96
C ASP A 88 12.12 5.19 -1.09
N ASP A 89 12.36 5.75 0.09
CA ASP A 89 13.36 5.24 1.04
C ASP A 89 12.98 3.89 1.65
N LYS A 90 11.69 3.52 1.61
CA LYS A 90 11.21 2.23 2.13
C LYS A 90 11.08 1.16 1.05
N ARG A 91 11.03 1.56 -0.23
CA ARG A 91 10.77 0.61 -1.33
C ARG A 91 11.77 -0.52 -1.41
N GLY A 92 13.05 -0.23 -1.21
CA GLY A 92 14.09 -1.26 -1.21
C GLY A 92 13.86 -2.31 -0.13
N GLU A 93 13.54 -1.87 1.08
CA GLU A 93 13.27 -2.78 2.20
C GLU A 93 12.01 -3.61 1.97
N VAL A 94 10.97 -3.00 1.42
CA VAL A 94 9.73 -3.72 1.09
C VAL A 94 9.99 -4.80 0.04
N LEU A 95 10.78 -4.49 -0.98
CA LEU A 95 11.14 -5.48 -2.02
C LEU A 95 11.91 -6.66 -1.44
N LEU A 96 12.79 -6.43 -0.46
CA LEU A 96 13.53 -7.51 0.18
C LEU A 96 12.63 -8.47 0.95
N GLU A 97 11.50 -7.96 1.46
CA GLU A 97 10.53 -8.76 2.22
C GLU A 97 9.47 -9.41 1.34
N ALA A 98 9.27 -8.92 0.12
CA ALA A 98 8.22 -9.40 -0.77
C ALA A 98 8.64 -10.69 -1.48
N SER A 99 7.64 -11.51 -1.86
CA SER A 99 7.88 -12.73 -2.64
C SER A 99 8.29 -12.39 -4.07
N GLU A 100 8.93 -13.34 -4.76
CA GLU A 100 9.39 -13.15 -6.13
C GLU A 100 8.24 -12.80 -7.09
N SER A 101 7.05 -13.38 -6.90
CA SER A 101 5.95 -13.10 -7.79
C SER A 101 5.46 -11.66 -7.65
N VAL A 102 5.39 -11.15 -6.42
CA VAL A 102 5.05 -9.75 -6.16
C VAL A 102 6.12 -8.84 -6.73
N TRP A 103 7.37 -9.19 -6.52
CA TRP A 103 8.52 -8.43 -6.98
C TRP A 103 8.52 -8.26 -8.51
N GLY A 104 8.25 -9.35 -9.22
CA GLY A 104 8.16 -9.32 -10.69
C GLY A 104 7.06 -8.38 -11.18
N ASP A 105 5.87 -8.46 -10.58
CA ASP A 105 4.74 -7.58 -10.94
C ASP A 105 5.07 -6.11 -10.69
N LEU A 106 5.71 -5.82 -9.57
CA LEU A 106 6.08 -4.44 -9.21
C LEU A 106 7.13 -3.87 -10.17
N ILE A 107 8.10 -4.69 -10.54
CA ILE A 107 9.16 -4.26 -11.45
C ILE A 107 8.59 -3.92 -12.83
N GLU A 108 7.64 -4.71 -13.32
CA GLU A 108 7.00 -4.43 -14.60
C GLU A 108 6.29 -3.08 -14.64
N GLU A 109 5.74 -2.64 -13.50
CA GLU A 109 5.02 -1.37 -13.39
C GLU A 109 5.94 -0.18 -13.12
N MET A 110 7.19 -0.41 -12.73
CA MET A 110 8.13 0.66 -12.44
C MET A 110 8.73 1.22 -13.73
N SER A 111 8.89 2.55 -13.77
CA SER A 111 9.71 3.17 -14.81
C SER A 111 11.18 2.81 -14.55
N ASP A 112 12.03 2.95 -15.58
CA ASP A 112 13.47 2.70 -15.43
C ASP A 112 14.08 3.55 -14.30
N HIS A 113 13.64 4.80 -14.19
CA HIS A 113 14.11 5.70 -13.14
C HIS A 113 13.71 5.19 -11.75
N ASP A 114 12.45 4.82 -11.58
CA ASP A 114 11.95 4.30 -10.30
C ASP A 114 12.64 3.00 -9.92
N LEU A 115 12.89 2.14 -10.90
CA LEU A 115 13.60 0.88 -10.68
C LEU A 115 15.03 1.12 -10.17
N LEU A 116 15.76 2.01 -10.82
CA LEU A 116 17.11 2.36 -10.40
C LEU A 116 17.16 2.93 -8.98
N PHE A 117 16.19 3.79 -8.66
CA PHE A 117 16.09 4.37 -7.32
C PHE A 117 15.83 3.30 -6.27
N ALA A 118 14.91 2.39 -6.54
CA ALA A 118 14.55 1.34 -5.58
C ALA A 118 15.69 0.36 -5.33
N LEU A 119 16.58 0.14 -6.31
CA LEU A 119 17.68 -0.81 -6.19
C LEU A 119 18.95 -0.20 -5.58
N GLN A 120 18.99 1.09 -5.40
CA GLN A 120 20.10 1.76 -4.73
C GLN A 120 19.98 1.66 -3.22
#